data_698491ab18cea4c98fe0537e936926b4
#
_entry.id   698491ab18cea4c98fe0537e936926b4
#
_cell.length_a   1.000
_cell.length_b   1.000
_cell.length_c   1.000
_cell.angle_alpha   90.00
_cell.angle_beta   90.00
_cell.angle_gamma   90.00
#
_symmetry.space_group_name_H-M   'P 1'
#
loop_
_entity.id
_entity.type
_entity.pdbx_description
1 polymer ?
#
loop_
_entity_poly.entity_id
_entity_poly.type
_entity_poly.pdbx_seq_one_letter_code
_entity_poly.pdbx_strand_id
1 'polypeptide(L)'
;MIKIGCGTVLFREYELERSLEAIRNIGFEYFETQAVGPWCPHVNVNEDDPERLVRLKEKFGFKGITGLWSLNGNIISNKNSVESGVRTVEWAAAAGIPVVHTGDGHKPAGMSVDDAYKTLEERLSIILEAAKKYKVKVAIEPHGTFSLTAEGLMKIMAMGDKSCLGINYDGCNIFRAGYVESGNGQSGYRGNENGENEVEVLEKVIDRVVHCHAKDINANKACVPVGEGIVKVKGVVETLIKNRYDGVVSVETEGGGSFEQITELAKRSYDYLNKLIRI
;
A
#
# COMPACT_ATOMS: atom_id res chain seq x y z
N MET A 1 -10.96 -15.21 7.27
CA MET A 1 -11.96 -14.35 6.55
C MET A 1 -11.29 -13.02 6.22
N ILE A 2 -11.38 -12.56 4.97
CA ILE A 2 -10.80 -11.29 4.52
C ILE A 2 -11.37 -10.13 5.35
N LYS A 3 -10.49 -9.25 5.82
CA LYS A 3 -10.85 -8.01 6.52
C LYS A 3 -11.00 -6.89 5.50
N ILE A 4 -11.93 -5.97 5.74
CA ILE A 4 -12.10 -4.79 4.88
C ILE A 4 -11.58 -3.59 5.66
N GLY A 5 -10.58 -2.91 5.11
CA GLY A 5 -9.95 -1.71 5.66
C GLY A 5 -10.13 -0.49 4.77
N CYS A 6 -9.72 0.66 5.28
CA CYS A 6 -9.67 1.91 4.54
C CYS A 6 -8.36 2.66 4.84
N GLY A 7 -7.68 3.07 3.79
CA GLY A 7 -6.53 3.96 3.88
C GLY A 7 -6.95 5.38 4.23
N THR A 8 -6.27 5.97 5.22
CA THR A 8 -6.52 7.38 5.58
C THR A 8 -6.09 8.36 4.48
N VAL A 9 -5.31 7.91 3.51
CA VAL A 9 -4.86 8.69 2.34
C VAL A 9 -6.01 9.30 1.56
N LEU A 10 -7.16 8.64 1.51
CA LEU A 10 -8.36 9.17 0.87
C LEU A 10 -8.77 10.52 1.48
N PHE A 11 -8.52 10.69 2.77
CA PHE A 11 -8.84 11.89 3.55
C PHE A 11 -7.60 12.75 3.85
N ARG A 12 -6.53 12.67 3.08
CA ARG A 12 -5.22 13.28 3.37
C ARG A 12 -5.24 14.81 3.56
N GLU A 13 -6.27 15.48 3.04
CA GLU A 13 -6.46 16.94 3.17
C GLU A 13 -7.20 17.34 4.46
N TYR A 14 -7.59 16.36 5.28
CA TYR A 14 -8.36 16.54 6.50
C TYR A 14 -7.60 15.98 7.70
N GLU A 15 -7.94 16.48 8.90
CA GLU A 15 -7.36 16.00 10.15
C GLU A 15 -7.59 14.50 10.35
N LEU A 16 -6.57 13.79 10.85
CA LEU A 16 -6.62 12.33 11.03
C LEU A 16 -7.82 11.89 11.87
N GLU A 17 -8.14 12.59 12.97
CA GLU A 17 -9.26 12.22 13.84
C GLU A 17 -10.60 12.30 13.12
N ARG A 18 -10.82 13.36 12.34
CA ARG A 18 -12.02 13.53 11.52
C ARG A 18 -12.12 12.46 10.44
N SER A 19 -10.99 12.10 9.86
CA SER A 19 -10.89 11.04 8.85
C SER A 19 -11.26 9.68 9.43
N LEU A 20 -10.70 9.33 10.59
CA LEU A 20 -11.00 8.08 11.27
C LEU A 20 -12.46 7.99 11.72
N GLU A 21 -13.05 9.08 12.21
CA GLU A 21 -14.47 9.12 12.54
C GLU A 21 -15.35 8.81 11.32
N ALA A 22 -15.07 9.44 10.16
CA ALA A 22 -15.80 9.17 8.93
C ALA A 22 -15.64 7.72 8.47
N ILE A 23 -14.42 7.19 8.45
CA ILE A 23 -14.11 5.81 8.08
C ILE A 23 -14.89 4.83 8.98
N ARG A 24 -14.90 5.10 10.29
CA ARG A 24 -15.63 4.24 11.24
C ARG A 24 -17.14 4.31 11.07
N ASN A 25 -17.69 5.50 10.84
CA ASN A 25 -19.13 5.72 10.60
C ASN A 25 -19.64 5.07 9.33
N ILE A 26 -18.80 4.91 8.30
CA ILE A 26 -19.12 4.15 7.08
C ILE A 26 -19.30 2.66 7.40
N GLY A 27 -18.59 2.13 8.38
CA GLY A 27 -18.66 0.73 8.78
C GLY A 27 -17.33 -0.03 8.70
N PHE A 28 -16.25 0.62 8.30
CA PHE A 28 -14.93 -0.01 8.32
C PHE A 28 -14.51 -0.34 9.75
N GLU A 29 -14.03 -1.56 9.96
CA GLU A 29 -13.53 -2.04 11.25
C GLU A 29 -12.01 -1.97 11.36
N TYR A 30 -11.34 -1.74 10.24
CA TYR A 30 -9.89 -1.65 10.11
C TYR A 30 -9.52 -0.41 9.32
N PHE A 31 -8.35 0.14 9.62
CA PHE A 31 -7.78 1.22 8.82
C PHE A 31 -6.27 1.02 8.64
N GLU A 32 -5.72 1.69 7.68
CA GLU A 32 -4.29 1.92 7.52
C GLU A 32 -4.01 3.40 7.44
N THR A 33 -2.77 3.80 7.69
CA THR A 33 -2.37 5.20 7.67
C THR A 33 -1.11 5.39 6.83
N GLN A 34 -0.80 6.65 6.59
CA GLN A 34 0.37 7.01 5.78
C GLN A 34 1.25 8.02 6.51
N ALA A 35 2.56 7.83 6.40
CA ALA A 35 3.60 8.72 6.89
C ALA A 35 4.38 9.31 5.69
N VAL A 36 3.70 10.07 4.85
CA VAL A 36 4.22 10.68 3.62
C VAL A 36 3.96 12.18 3.64
N GLY A 37 4.47 12.84 4.65
CA GLY A 37 4.38 14.30 4.73
C GLY A 37 5.25 14.97 3.67
N PRO A 38 4.85 16.11 3.09
CA PRO A 38 3.61 16.87 3.36
C PRO A 38 2.37 16.39 2.59
N TRP A 39 2.47 15.37 1.71
CA TRP A 39 1.36 14.92 0.86
C TRP A 39 0.23 14.23 1.64
N CYS A 40 0.57 13.43 2.64
CA CYS A 40 -0.38 12.85 3.60
C CYS A 40 0.19 12.96 5.01
N PRO A 41 -0.05 14.07 5.73
CA PRO A 41 0.62 14.38 7.00
C PRO A 41 -0.07 13.74 8.22
N HIS A 42 -0.71 12.59 8.06
CA HIS A 42 -1.46 11.93 9.14
C HIS A 42 -0.55 11.37 10.24
N VAL A 43 0.63 10.89 9.85
CA VAL A 43 1.64 10.37 10.77
C VAL A 43 3.02 10.90 10.39
N ASN A 44 3.78 11.32 11.39
CA ASN A 44 5.20 11.62 11.27
C ASN A 44 5.98 10.67 12.19
N VAL A 45 6.58 9.63 11.62
CA VAL A 45 7.34 8.62 12.38
C VAL A 45 8.59 9.16 13.09
N ASN A 46 8.99 10.41 12.80
CA ASN A 46 10.12 11.05 13.46
C ASN A 46 9.73 11.86 14.70
N GLU A 47 8.47 12.29 14.79
CA GLU A 47 8.00 13.26 15.78
C GLU A 47 6.80 12.76 16.59
N ASP A 48 5.93 11.96 15.98
CA ASP A 48 4.70 11.50 16.62
C ASP A 48 4.96 10.36 17.61
N ASP A 49 4.28 10.44 18.74
CA ASP A 49 4.16 9.33 19.68
C ASP A 49 3.25 8.23 19.07
N PRO A 50 3.75 7.00 18.87
CA PRO A 50 2.94 5.90 18.32
C PRO A 50 1.72 5.57 19.18
N GLU A 51 1.76 5.81 20.48
CA GLU A 51 0.63 5.65 21.39
C GLU A 51 -0.57 6.54 21.03
N ARG A 52 -0.35 7.69 20.37
CA ARG A 52 -1.44 8.53 19.85
C ARG A 52 -2.34 7.74 18.90
N LEU A 53 -1.75 6.97 17.99
CA LEU A 53 -2.51 6.20 17.02
C LEU A 53 -3.26 5.02 17.68
N VAL A 54 -2.65 4.41 18.69
CA VAL A 54 -3.31 3.37 19.50
C VAL A 54 -4.54 3.94 20.21
N ARG A 55 -4.40 5.10 20.86
CA ARG A 55 -5.52 5.79 21.52
C ARG A 55 -6.64 6.16 20.54
N LEU A 56 -6.30 6.60 19.31
CA LEU A 56 -7.30 6.91 18.28
C LEU A 56 -8.03 5.64 17.79
N LYS A 57 -7.32 4.54 17.59
CA LYS A 57 -7.92 3.23 17.28
C LYS A 57 -8.96 2.83 18.33
N GLU A 58 -8.62 2.98 19.61
CA GLU A 58 -9.50 2.64 20.74
C GLU A 58 -10.69 3.61 20.85
N LYS A 59 -10.41 4.92 20.77
CA LYS A 59 -11.43 5.98 20.81
C LYS A 59 -12.56 5.76 19.80
N PHE A 60 -12.21 5.38 18.57
CA PHE A 60 -13.18 5.15 17.51
C PHE A 60 -13.67 3.69 17.40
N GLY A 61 -13.14 2.77 18.22
CA GLY A 61 -13.56 1.37 18.26
C GLY A 61 -13.16 0.57 17.01
N PHE A 62 -12.01 0.85 16.42
CA PHE A 62 -11.44 0.01 15.37
C PHE A 62 -10.86 -1.29 15.93
N LYS A 63 -11.00 -2.38 15.19
CA LYS A 63 -10.44 -3.69 15.54
C LYS A 63 -8.93 -3.77 15.33
N GLY A 64 -8.37 -2.96 14.44
CA GLY A 64 -6.93 -2.95 14.18
C GLY A 64 -6.49 -1.89 13.17
N ILE A 65 -5.20 -1.60 13.23
CA ILE A 65 -4.47 -0.82 12.23
C ILE A 65 -3.76 -1.83 11.35
N THR A 66 -4.01 -1.84 10.04
CA THR A 66 -3.57 -2.93 9.16
C THR A 66 -2.28 -2.64 8.44
N GLY A 67 -1.91 -1.39 8.31
CA GLY A 67 -0.72 -1.01 7.59
C GLY A 67 -0.28 0.44 7.85
N LEU A 68 0.98 0.68 7.55
CA LEU A 68 1.59 2.00 7.52
C LEU A 68 2.37 2.14 6.22
N TRP A 69 1.92 3.02 5.33
CA TRP A 69 2.71 3.41 4.17
C TRP A 69 3.76 4.43 4.58
N SER A 70 5.01 4.13 4.31
CA SER A 70 6.14 5.01 4.60
C SER A 70 7.31 4.75 3.64
N LEU A 71 8.41 5.46 3.86
CA LEU A 71 9.66 5.42 3.08
C LEU A 71 9.65 6.23 1.80
N ASN A 72 8.66 7.13 1.59
CA ASN A 72 8.58 7.94 0.38
C ASN A 72 8.86 7.13 -0.92
N GLY A 73 8.46 5.84 -0.91
CA GLY A 73 8.44 4.95 -2.06
C GLY A 73 9.76 4.70 -2.78
N ASN A 74 10.92 4.92 -2.16
CA ASN A 74 12.15 4.96 -2.93
C ASN A 74 13.35 4.26 -2.26
N ILE A 75 13.28 2.95 -2.07
CA ILE A 75 14.41 2.21 -1.48
C ILE A 75 15.66 2.40 -2.34
N ILE A 76 15.56 2.26 -3.67
CA ILE A 76 16.72 2.32 -4.58
C ILE A 76 17.32 3.72 -4.64
N SER A 77 16.50 4.77 -4.78
CA SER A 77 17.00 6.14 -5.04
C SER A 77 17.19 6.98 -3.78
N ASN A 78 16.52 6.65 -2.68
CA ASN A 78 16.63 7.40 -1.43
C ASN A 78 17.85 6.92 -0.62
N LYS A 79 18.85 7.79 -0.44
CA LYS A 79 20.05 7.48 0.34
C LYS A 79 19.75 7.18 1.81
N ASN A 80 18.68 7.74 2.35
CA ASN A 80 18.28 7.58 3.75
C ASN A 80 17.26 6.46 3.94
N SER A 81 16.98 5.66 2.89
CA SER A 81 15.94 4.61 2.92
C SER A 81 16.15 3.58 4.03
N VAL A 82 17.39 3.23 4.35
CA VAL A 82 17.71 2.28 5.41
C VAL A 82 17.35 2.84 6.78
N GLU A 83 17.85 4.03 7.11
CA GLU A 83 17.58 4.66 8.41
C GLU A 83 16.09 4.94 8.59
N SER A 84 15.45 5.50 7.57
CA SER A 84 14.02 5.77 7.56
C SER A 84 13.21 4.48 7.66
N GLY A 85 13.62 3.41 6.97
CA GLY A 85 12.95 2.11 6.99
C GLY A 85 13.01 1.43 8.34
N VAL A 86 14.18 1.39 8.94
CA VAL A 86 14.35 0.83 10.30
C VAL A 86 13.50 1.60 11.30
N ARG A 87 13.55 2.93 11.28
CA ARG A 87 12.73 3.78 12.16
C ARG A 87 11.23 3.53 11.97
N THR A 88 10.78 3.43 10.71
CA THR A 88 9.36 3.16 10.42
C THR A 88 8.92 1.80 10.96
N VAL A 89 9.76 0.77 10.83
CA VAL A 89 9.47 -0.56 11.39
C VAL A 89 9.38 -0.51 12.93
N GLU A 90 10.30 0.19 13.59
CA GLU A 90 10.30 0.37 15.05
C GLU A 90 9.04 1.10 15.52
N TRP A 91 8.69 2.20 14.84
CA TRP A 91 7.50 2.99 15.14
C TRP A 91 6.22 2.19 14.92
N ALA A 92 6.13 1.46 13.80
CA ALA A 92 4.98 0.61 13.49
C ALA A 92 4.78 -0.49 14.55
N ALA A 93 5.86 -1.12 15.00
CA ALA A 93 5.80 -2.10 16.07
C ALA A 93 5.26 -1.51 17.37
N ALA A 94 5.72 -0.31 17.75
CA ALA A 94 5.23 0.38 18.95
C ALA A 94 3.75 0.77 18.83
N ALA A 95 3.26 1.10 17.64
CA ALA A 95 1.86 1.38 17.36
C ALA A 95 0.99 0.10 17.17
N GLY A 96 1.58 -1.09 17.25
CA GLY A 96 0.89 -2.37 17.01
C GLY A 96 0.47 -2.60 15.57
N ILE A 97 1.17 -1.99 14.60
CA ILE A 97 0.92 -2.12 13.17
C ILE A 97 1.71 -3.31 12.62
N PRO A 98 1.06 -4.29 11.99
CA PRO A 98 1.72 -5.54 11.59
C PRO A 98 2.51 -5.43 10.27
N VAL A 99 2.21 -4.43 9.43
CA VAL A 99 2.78 -4.31 8.08
C VAL A 99 3.20 -2.88 7.80
N VAL A 100 4.42 -2.72 7.30
CA VAL A 100 4.91 -1.46 6.74
C VAL A 100 4.97 -1.62 5.21
N HIS A 101 4.33 -0.71 4.49
CA HIS A 101 4.29 -0.71 3.04
C HIS A 101 5.34 0.23 2.45
N THR A 102 5.95 -0.18 1.34
CA THR A 102 6.89 0.63 0.56
C THR A 102 6.98 0.12 -0.88
N GLY A 103 7.43 0.97 -1.80
CA GLY A 103 7.82 0.55 -3.15
C GLY A 103 9.32 0.19 -3.23
N ASP A 104 9.72 -0.48 -4.30
CA ASP A 104 11.15 -0.67 -4.62
C ASP A 104 11.83 0.67 -4.99
N GLY A 105 11.05 1.63 -5.49
CA GLY A 105 11.53 2.93 -5.91
C GLY A 105 12.04 2.97 -7.35
N HIS A 106 12.35 4.19 -7.80
CA HIS A 106 12.83 4.39 -9.16
C HIS A 106 14.32 4.07 -9.28
N LYS A 107 14.66 3.33 -10.34
CA LYS A 107 16.05 3.17 -10.75
C LYS A 107 16.57 4.53 -11.25
N PRO A 108 17.63 5.08 -10.65
CA PRO A 108 18.23 6.33 -11.13
C PRO A 108 18.69 6.24 -12.59
N ALA A 109 18.59 7.35 -13.31
CA ALA A 109 19.13 7.43 -14.67
C ALA A 109 20.63 7.11 -14.66
N GLY A 110 21.07 6.29 -15.61
CA GLY A 110 22.46 5.84 -15.72
C GLY A 110 22.88 4.69 -14.78
N MET A 111 22.05 4.30 -13.82
CA MET A 111 22.29 3.08 -13.03
C MET A 111 21.92 1.85 -13.86
N SER A 112 22.77 0.82 -13.84
CA SER A 112 22.42 -0.45 -14.49
C SER A 112 21.29 -1.17 -13.74
N VAL A 113 20.58 -2.08 -14.40
CA VAL A 113 19.55 -2.91 -13.76
C VAL A 113 20.16 -3.78 -12.64
N ASP A 114 21.34 -4.35 -12.87
CA ASP A 114 22.00 -5.18 -11.89
C ASP A 114 22.46 -4.39 -10.65
N ASP A 115 22.99 -3.18 -10.84
CA ASP A 115 23.35 -2.30 -9.71
C ASP A 115 22.11 -1.86 -8.92
N ALA A 116 21.00 -1.63 -9.61
CA ALA A 116 19.74 -1.26 -8.95
C ALA A 116 19.19 -2.41 -8.09
N TYR A 117 19.19 -3.65 -8.60
CA TYR A 117 18.81 -4.83 -7.83
C TYR A 117 19.75 -5.07 -6.66
N LYS A 118 21.07 -4.95 -6.86
CA LYS A 118 22.05 -5.06 -5.80
C LYS A 118 21.83 -4.02 -4.70
N THR A 119 21.59 -2.76 -5.09
CA THR A 119 21.29 -1.67 -4.15
C THR A 119 20.00 -1.96 -3.36
N LEU A 120 18.98 -2.45 -4.04
CA LEU A 120 17.71 -2.83 -3.40
C LEU A 120 17.93 -3.95 -2.38
N GLU A 121 18.62 -5.02 -2.75
CA GLU A 121 18.90 -6.17 -1.89
C GLU A 121 19.71 -5.76 -0.65
N GLU A 122 20.80 -5.01 -0.83
CA GLU A 122 21.64 -4.52 0.26
C GLU A 122 20.85 -3.68 1.27
N ARG A 123 20.02 -2.76 0.79
CA ARG A 123 19.22 -1.87 1.66
C ARG A 123 18.06 -2.60 2.31
N LEU A 124 17.36 -3.42 1.53
CA LEU A 124 16.23 -4.19 2.02
C LEU A 124 16.67 -5.19 3.10
N SER A 125 17.82 -5.84 2.95
CA SER A 125 18.33 -6.79 3.96
C SER A 125 18.45 -6.16 5.35
N ILE A 126 18.95 -4.92 5.46
CA ILE A 126 19.08 -4.21 6.74
C ILE A 126 17.70 -3.88 7.32
N ILE A 127 16.76 -3.42 6.48
CA ILE A 127 15.39 -3.12 6.91
C ILE A 127 14.69 -4.40 7.40
N LEU A 128 14.92 -5.53 6.71
CA LEU A 128 14.33 -6.82 7.07
C LEU A 128 14.89 -7.40 8.38
N GLU A 129 16.13 -7.10 8.75
CA GLU A 129 16.65 -7.45 10.08
C GLU A 129 15.87 -6.74 11.21
N ALA A 130 15.56 -5.46 11.02
CA ALA A 130 14.65 -4.73 11.94
C ALA A 130 13.24 -5.33 11.92
N ALA A 131 12.71 -5.64 10.74
CA ALA A 131 11.39 -6.25 10.58
C ALA A 131 11.27 -7.58 11.35
N LYS A 132 12.27 -8.44 11.26
CA LYS A 132 12.35 -9.69 12.05
C LYS A 132 12.41 -9.44 13.55
N LYS A 133 13.28 -8.52 13.98
CA LYS A 133 13.46 -8.17 15.40
C LYS A 133 12.14 -7.69 16.02
N TYR A 134 11.42 -6.83 15.33
CA TYR A 134 10.20 -6.21 15.82
C TYR A 134 8.91 -6.95 15.43
N LYS A 135 9.01 -8.06 14.69
CA LYS A 135 7.88 -8.87 14.22
C LYS A 135 6.87 -8.08 13.37
N VAL A 136 7.35 -7.13 12.58
CA VAL A 136 6.61 -6.37 11.58
C VAL A 136 6.98 -6.90 10.20
N LYS A 137 6.05 -6.97 9.27
CA LYS A 137 6.37 -7.32 7.88
C LYS A 137 6.63 -6.06 7.06
N VAL A 138 7.61 -6.12 6.19
CA VAL A 138 7.78 -5.14 5.11
C VAL A 138 7.07 -5.69 3.88
N ALA A 139 6.17 -4.92 3.31
CA ALA A 139 5.41 -5.31 2.14
C ALA A 139 5.74 -4.38 0.96
N ILE A 140 6.27 -4.97 -0.11
CA ILE A 140 6.54 -4.23 -1.35
C ILE A 140 5.22 -4.06 -2.10
N GLU A 141 4.87 -2.82 -2.36
CA GLU A 141 3.77 -2.48 -3.25
C GLU A 141 4.29 -2.31 -4.68
N PRO A 142 3.49 -2.64 -5.69
CA PRO A 142 3.73 -2.26 -7.08
C PRO A 142 3.80 -0.74 -7.26
N HIS A 143 4.95 -0.14 -6.88
CA HIS A 143 5.16 1.30 -6.85
C HIS A 143 6.65 1.65 -7.01
N GLY A 144 7.22 1.31 -8.18
CA GLY A 144 8.63 1.54 -8.46
C GLY A 144 9.01 1.15 -9.89
N THR A 145 10.23 0.67 -10.07
CA THR A 145 10.72 0.26 -11.38
C THR A 145 10.46 -1.22 -11.66
N PHE A 146 10.66 -2.07 -10.65
CA PHE A 146 10.64 -3.52 -10.84
C PHE A 146 9.35 -4.17 -10.33
N SER A 147 8.75 -3.63 -9.30
CA SER A 147 7.57 -4.20 -8.64
C SER A 147 6.28 -4.18 -9.48
N LEU A 148 6.30 -3.57 -10.67
CA LEU A 148 5.13 -3.45 -11.55
C LEU A 148 4.86 -4.69 -12.41
N THR A 149 5.68 -5.75 -12.28
CA THR A 149 5.54 -7.00 -13.02
C THR A 149 5.61 -8.20 -12.09
N ALA A 150 5.01 -9.33 -12.51
CA ALA A 150 5.11 -10.57 -11.75
C ALA A 150 6.57 -11.03 -11.57
N GLU A 151 7.37 -10.95 -12.64
CA GLU A 151 8.79 -11.32 -12.61
C GLU A 151 9.57 -10.46 -11.62
N GLY A 152 9.40 -9.14 -11.69
CA GLY A 152 10.07 -8.21 -10.78
C GLY A 152 9.67 -8.41 -9.32
N LEU A 153 8.36 -8.58 -9.03
CA LEU A 153 7.89 -8.90 -7.70
C LEU A 153 8.50 -10.21 -7.18
N MET A 154 8.50 -11.27 -7.99
CA MET A 154 9.10 -12.55 -7.60
C MET A 154 10.60 -12.43 -7.32
N LYS A 155 11.31 -11.66 -8.13
CA LYS A 155 12.76 -11.39 -7.94
C LYS A 155 13.01 -10.63 -6.64
N ILE A 156 12.18 -9.62 -6.31
CA ILE A 156 12.26 -8.91 -5.03
C ILE A 156 11.92 -9.84 -3.86
N MET A 157 10.90 -10.68 -4.00
CA MET A 157 10.51 -11.62 -2.95
C MET A 157 11.58 -12.68 -2.65
N ALA A 158 12.47 -12.97 -3.59
CA ALA A 158 13.62 -13.86 -3.36
C ALA A 158 14.70 -13.25 -2.46
N MET A 159 14.68 -11.92 -2.25
CA MET A 159 15.63 -11.21 -1.38
C MET A 159 15.35 -11.37 0.11
N GLY A 160 14.21 -11.94 0.52
CA GLY A 160 13.86 -12.06 1.93
C GLY A 160 12.88 -13.18 2.26
N ASP A 161 12.90 -13.54 3.55
CA ASP A 161 12.04 -14.60 4.08
C ASP A 161 10.57 -14.16 4.19
N LYS A 162 9.64 -15.09 4.00
CA LYS A 162 8.19 -14.87 4.11
C LYS A 162 7.73 -14.37 5.49
N SER A 163 8.53 -14.58 6.53
CA SER A 163 8.19 -14.10 7.86
C SER A 163 8.30 -12.58 8.00
N CYS A 164 9.13 -11.93 7.19
CA CYS A 164 9.40 -10.50 7.29
C CYS A 164 9.21 -9.72 5.98
N LEU A 165 9.16 -10.39 4.81
CA LEU A 165 8.96 -9.77 3.50
C LEU A 165 7.72 -10.34 2.81
N GLY A 166 6.87 -9.46 2.31
CA GLY A 166 5.67 -9.81 1.56
C GLY A 166 5.32 -8.75 0.50
N ILE A 167 4.15 -8.89 -0.06
CA ILE A 167 3.60 -7.98 -1.07
C ILE A 167 2.37 -7.30 -0.48
N ASN A 168 2.31 -5.97 -0.61
CA ASN A 168 1.06 -5.22 -0.55
C ASN A 168 0.55 -5.12 -2.00
N TYR A 169 -0.40 -5.96 -2.36
CA TYR A 169 -0.83 -6.08 -3.74
C TYR A 169 -1.79 -4.94 -4.12
N ASP A 170 -1.40 -4.10 -5.09
CA ASP A 170 -2.26 -3.10 -5.71
C ASP A 170 -2.45 -3.41 -7.20
N GLY A 171 -3.62 -3.95 -7.55
CA GLY A 171 -3.97 -4.30 -8.93
C GLY A 171 -4.11 -3.08 -9.83
N CYS A 172 -4.48 -1.91 -9.31
CA CYS A 172 -4.57 -0.69 -10.09
C CYS A 172 -3.18 -0.18 -10.49
N ASN A 173 -2.18 -0.32 -9.61
CA ASN A 173 -0.81 0.05 -9.93
C ASN A 173 -0.22 -0.90 -11.00
N ILE A 174 -0.51 -2.20 -10.94
CA ILE A 174 -0.18 -3.16 -12.02
C ILE A 174 -0.88 -2.76 -13.32
N PHE A 175 -2.19 -2.50 -13.29
CA PHE A 175 -2.97 -2.09 -14.46
C PHE A 175 -2.44 -0.79 -15.09
N ARG A 176 -2.08 0.17 -14.27
CA ARG A 176 -1.47 1.44 -14.71
C ARG A 176 -0.07 1.24 -15.31
N ALA A 177 0.59 0.12 -15.02
CA ALA A 177 2.00 -0.21 -15.19
C ALA A 177 2.75 0.71 -16.14
N GLY A 178 3.32 1.70 -15.65
CA GLY A 178 3.99 2.70 -16.44
C GLY A 178 4.59 3.77 -15.56
N TYR A 179 5.31 3.36 -14.52
CA TYR A 179 6.27 4.24 -13.92
C TYR A 179 7.37 4.47 -14.96
N VAL A 180 7.19 5.48 -15.79
CA VAL A 180 8.23 5.88 -16.72
C VAL A 180 9.21 6.75 -15.97
N GLU A 181 10.49 6.45 -16.09
CA GLU A 181 11.56 7.40 -15.79
C GLU A 181 11.27 8.71 -16.56
N SER A 182 10.67 9.68 -15.87
CA SER A 182 10.73 11.03 -16.39
C SER A 182 12.12 11.54 -16.05
N GLY A 183 12.91 11.88 -17.07
CA GLY A 183 14.25 12.45 -16.90
C GLY A 183 14.30 13.75 -16.08
N ASN A 184 13.18 14.22 -15.57
CA ASN A 184 12.99 15.44 -14.81
C ASN A 184 12.61 15.21 -13.34
N GLY A 185 12.72 13.97 -12.82
CA GLY A 185 12.43 13.68 -11.40
C GLY A 185 10.96 13.82 -10.99
N GLN A 186 10.05 14.04 -11.94
CA GLN A 186 8.62 14.00 -11.68
C GLN A 186 8.09 12.58 -11.90
N SER A 187 7.67 11.95 -10.81
CA SER A 187 6.93 10.71 -10.85
C SER A 187 5.57 10.96 -11.51
N GLY A 188 5.39 10.45 -12.71
CA GLY A 188 4.13 10.45 -13.42
C GLY A 188 3.75 9.04 -13.79
N TYR A 189 2.56 8.57 -13.39
CA TYR A 189 1.97 7.37 -13.97
C TYR A 189 1.69 7.64 -15.44
N ARG A 190 2.47 7.05 -16.32
CA ARG A 190 2.06 6.91 -17.72
C ARG A 190 1.34 5.57 -17.81
N GLY A 191 0.05 5.60 -18.14
CA GLY A 191 -0.65 4.39 -18.50
C GLY A 191 0.14 3.71 -19.59
N ASN A 192 0.56 2.50 -19.32
CA ASN A 192 1.20 1.65 -20.32
C ASN A 192 0.09 0.79 -20.89
N GLU A 193 -0.15 0.89 -22.19
CA GLU A 193 -1.06 0.00 -22.90
C GLU A 193 -0.63 -1.48 -22.84
N ASN A 194 0.58 -1.73 -22.30
CA ASN A 194 1.20 -3.05 -22.16
C ASN A 194 1.40 -3.49 -20.69
N GLY A 195 0.64 -2.95 -19.73
CA GLY A 195 0.63 -3.47 -18.35
C GLY A 195 0.26 -4.95 -18.33
N GLU A 196 0.82 -5.70 -17.37
CA GLU A 196 0.41 -7.08 -17.16
C GLU A 196 -1.04 -7.12 -16.65
N ASN A 197 -1.73 -8.24 -16.89
CA ASN A 197 -3.07 -8.44 -16.36
C ASN A 197 -2.99 -8.58 -14.83
N GLU A 198 -3.65 -7.69 -14.11
CA GLU A 198 -3.58 -7.60 -12.66
C GLU A 198 -4.06 -8.88 -11.94
N VAL A 199 -4.96 -9.65 -12.55
CA VAL A 199 -5.40 -10.94 -11.98
C VAL A 199 -4.33 -12.02 -12.19
N GLU A 200 -3.73 -12.09 -13.38
CA GLU A 200 -2.67 -13.06 -13.69
C GLU A 200 -1.39 -12.79 -12.90
N VAL A 201 -1.05 -11.51 -12.66
CA VAL A 201 0.07 -11.15 -11.77
C VAL A 201 -0.22 -11.64 -10.36
N LEU A 202 -1.42 -11.38 -9.83
CA LEU A 202 -1.79 -11.84 -8.49
C LEU A 202 -1.69 -13.36 -8.36
N GLU A 203 -2.18 -14.12 -9.33
CA GLU A 203 -2.10 -15.59 -9.31
C GLU A 203 -0.66 -16.10 -9.19
N LYS A 204 0.30 -15.41 -9.80
CA LYS A 204 1.73 -15.77 -9.73
C LYS A 204 2.39 -15.44 -8.39
N VAL A 205 1.89 -14.43 -7.68
CA VAL A 205 2.54 -13.91 -6.46
C VAL A 205 1.72 -14.11 -5.18
N ILE A 206 0.56 -14.76 -5.28
CA ILE A 206 -0.44 -14.87 -4.20
C ILE A 206 0.13 -15.39 -2.87
N ASP A 207 1.06 -16.33 -2.92
CA ASP A 207 1.71 -16.92 -1.74
C ASP A 207 2.57 -15.93 -0.93
N ARG A 208 2.83 -14.75 -1.47
CA ARG A 208 3.62 -13.67 -0.86
C ARG A 208 2.77 -12.46 -0.48
N VAL A 209 1.48 -12.45 -0.82
CA VAL A 209 0.57 -11.33 -0.50
C VAL A 209 0.25 -11.34 1.00
N VAL A 210 0.55 -10.24 1.66
CA VAL A 210 0.29 -10.04 3.10
C VAL A 210 -0.67 -8.90 3.37
N HIS A 211 -0.87 -8.03 2.38
CA HIS A 211 -1.81 -6.92 2.37
C HIS A 211 -2.30 -6.69 0.94
N CYS A 212 -3.45 -6.09 0.75
CA CYS A 212 -3.98 -5.79 -0.58
C CYS A 212 -4.67 -4.43 -0.57
N HIS A 213 -4.33 -3.58 -1.53
CA HIS A 213 -5.06 -2.36 -1.82
C HIS A 213 -6.17 -2.62 -2.85
N ALA A 214 -7.35 -2.07 -2.59
CA ALA A 214 -8.43 -1.96 -3.56
C ALA A 214 -8.51 -0.50 -4.03
N LYS A 215 -8.12 -0.30 -5.27
CA LYS A 215 -8.10 1.00 -5.96
C LYS A 215 -8.72 0.82 -7.34
N ASP A 216 -9.55 1.78 -7.75
CA ASP A 216 -10.17 1.75 -9.07
C ASP A 216 -10.10 3.12 -9.74
N ILE A 217 -10.03 3.11 -11.06
CA ILE A 217 -9.96 4.31 -11.90
C ILE A 217 -10.88 4.20 -13.10
N ASN A 218 -11.37 5.33 -13.58
CA ASN A 218 -12.10 5.39 -14.85
C ASN A 218 -11.16 5.49 -16.07
N ALA A 219 -11.73 5.52 -17.27
CA ALA A 219 -10.99 5.65 -18.51
C ALA A 219 -10.14 6.94 -18.61
N ASN A 220 -10.49 7.98 -17.86
CA ASN A 220 -9.73 9.22 -17.76
C ASN A 220 -8.64 9.18 -16.68
N LYS A 221 -8.39 8.00 -16.09
CA LYS A 221 -7.41 7.77 -15.01
C LYS A 221 -7.73 8.49 -13.68
N ALA A 222 -8.94 9.00 -13.53
CA ALA A 222 -9.42 9.54 -12.26
C ALA A 222 -9.87 8.40 -11.35
N CYS A 223 -9.54 8.50 -10.06
CA CYS A 223 -10.02 7.57 -9.05
C CYS A 223 -11.55 7.63 -8.94
N VAL A 224 -12.16 6.47 -8.84
CA VAL A 224 -13.60 6.27 -8.69
C VAL A 224 -13.86 5.29 -7.55
N PRO A 225 -15.12 5.16 -7.07
CA PRO A 225 -15.44 4.09 -6.12
C PRO A 225 -15.04 2.73 -6.65
N VAL A 226 -14.50 1.90 -5.76
CA VAL A 226 -14.08 0.53 -6.09
C VAL A 226 -15.25 -0.25 -6.70
N GLY A 227 -15.01 -0.86 -7.86
CA GLY A 227 -16.02 -1.60 -8.63
C GLY A 227 -16.77 -0.78 -9.68
N GLU A 228 -16.48 0.52 -9.81
CA GLU A 228 -17.11 1.40 -10.80
C GLU A 228 -16.15 1.86 -11.91
N GLY A 229 -14.92 1.41 -11.84
CA GLY A 229 -13.87 1.73 -12.80
C GLY A 229 -13.61 0.63 -13.81
N ILE A 230 -12.40 0.64 -14.33
CA ILE A 230 -11.93 -0.27 -15.39
C ILE A 230 -10.93 -1.32 -14.90
N VAL A 231 -10.49 -1.23 -13.64
CA VAL A 231 -9.60 -2.21 -13.01
C VAL A 231 -10.38 -3.48 -12.66
N LYS A 232 -9.78 -4.66 -12.86
CA LYS A 232 -10.45 -5.94 -12.57
C LYS A 232 -10.50 -6.26 -11.07
N VAL A 233 -10.92 -5.30 -10.24
CA VAL A 233 -10.96 -5.45 -8.78
C VAL A 233 -11.76 -6.69 -8.36
N LYS A 234 -12.87 -6.99 -9.05
CA LYS A 234 -13.65 -8.20 -8.79
C LYS A 234 -12.80 -9.45 -8.95
N GLY A 235 -12.08 -9.60 -10.05
CA GLY A 235 -11.21 -10.74 -10.31
C GLY A 235 -10.07 -10.86 -9.29
N VAL A 236 -9.49 -9.73 -8.88
CA VAL A 236 -8.48 -9.68 -7.81
C VAL A 236 -9.06 -10.24 -6.51
N VAL A 237 -10.22 -9.76 -6.06
CA VAL A 237 -10.85 -10.21 -4.80
C VAL A 237 -11.27 -11.68 -4.89
N GLU A 238 -11.85 -12.11 -6.01
CA GLU A 238 -12.20 -13.53 -6.24
C GLU A 238 -10.98 -14.46 -6.18
N THR A 239 -9.84 -14.00 -6.72
CA THR A 239 -8.56 -14.74 -6.63
C THR A 239 -8.06 -14.83 -5.19
N LEU A 240 -8.16 -13.75 -4.40
CA LEU A 240 -7.83 -13.77 -2.97
C LEU A 240 -8.73 -14.78 -2.21
N ILE A 241 -10.04 -14.77 -2.46
CA ILE A 241 -11.00 -15.68 -1.82
C ILE A 241 -10.68 -17.14 -2.19
N LYS A 242 -10.49 -17.44 -3.48
CA LYS A 242 -10.15 -18.77 -4.00
C LYS A 242 -8.89 -19.34 -3.33
N ASN A 243 -7.90 -18.49 -3.05
CA ASN A 243 -6.65 -18.87 -2.42
C ASN A 243 -6.67 -18.77 -0.88
N ARG A 244 -7.86 -18.59 -0.28
CA ARG A 244 -8.04 -18.54 1.18
C ARG A 244 -7.20 -17.44 1.87
N TYR A 245 -7.01 -16.34 1.17
CA TYR A 245 -6.36 -15.18 1.77
C TYR A 245 -7.13 -14.71 3.01
N ASP A 246 -6.46 -14.46 4.12
CA ASP A 246 -7.07 -14.08 5.41
C ASP A 246 -6.59 -12.70 5.92
N GLY A 247 -5.86 -11.98 5.08
CA GLY A 247 -5.38 -10.64 5.37
C GLY A 247 -6.46 -9.56 5.23
N VAL A 248 -6.04 -8.37 4.83
CA VAL A 248 -6.91 -7.22 4.60
C VAL A 248 -6.97 -6.84 3.13
N VAL A 249 -8.13 -6.40 2.68
CA VAL A 249 -8.34 -5.63 1.46
C VAL A 249 -8.72 -4.23 1.90
N SER A 250 -7.84 -3.28 1.68
CA SER A 250 -7.96 -1.89 2.13
C SER A 250 -8.28 -0.97 0.96
N VAL A 251 -9.31 -0.17 1.09
CA VAL A 251 -9.63 0.87 0.10
C VAL A 251 -8.54 1.94 0.14
N GLU A 252 -7.80 2.06 -0.96
CA GLU A 252 -6.77 3.08 -1.14
C GLU A 252 -7.08 3.93 -2.37
N THR A 253 -7.96 4.88 -2.22
CA THR A 253 -8.30 5.82 -3.29
C THR A 253 -7.58 7.14 -3.05
N GLU A 254 -6.85 7.61 -4.06
CA GLU A 254 -6.08 8.85 -3.99
C GLU A 254 -6.86 10.06 -4.54
N GLY A 255 -8.17 9.93 -4.66
CA GLY A 255 -9.04 11.00 -5.15
C GLY A 255 -9.01 12.25 -4.28
N GLY A 256 -9.53 13.34 -4.81
CA GLY A 256 -9.76 14.59 -4.10
C GLY A 256 -11.23 14.97 -4.15
N GLY A 257 -11.59 16.02 -3.44
CA GLY A 257 -12.97 16.54 -3.41
C GLY A 257 -13.36 17.07 -2.04
N SER A 258 -14.62 17.46 -1.89
CA SER A 258 -15.14 17.84 -0.58
C SER A 258 -15.17 16.62 0.36
N PHE A 259 -15.20 16.87 1.65
CA PHE A 259 -15.27 15.81 2.67
C PHE A 259 -16.45 14.87 2.43
N GLU A 260 -17.59 15.40 2.01
CA GLU A 260 -18.79 14.64 1.70
C GLU A 260 -18.61 13.75 0.46
N GLN A 261 -17.97 14.28 -0.60
CA GLN A 261 -17.68 13.53 -1.82
C GLN A 261 -16.73 12.36 -1.55
N ILE A 262 -15.67 12.60 -0.77
CA ILE A 262 -14.69 11.58 -0.36
C ILE A 262 -15.37 10.52 0.52
N THR A 263 -16.20 10.94 1.47
CA THR A 263 -16.96 10.04 2.36
C THR A 263 -17.90 9.15 1.55
N GLU A 264 -18.60 9.70 0.57
CA GLU A 264 -19.49 8.94 -0.31
C GLU A 264 -18.72 7.96 -1.19
N LEU A 265 -17.55 8.36 -1.70
CA LEU A 265 -16.66 7.47 -2.47
C LEU A 265 -16.20 6.29 -1.61
N ALA A 266 -15.76 6.55 -0.38
CA ALA A 266 -15.36 5.51 0.57
C ALA A 266 -16.51 4.56 0.90
N LYS A 267 -17.72 5.11 1.10
CA LYS A 267 -18.93 4.33 1.40
C LYS A 267 -19.29 3.39 0.25
N ARG A 268 -19.32 3.87 -0.98
CA ARG A 268 -19.63 3.03 -2.15
C ARG A 268 -18.60 1.93 -2.34
N SER A 269 -17.32 2.25 -2.11
CA SER A 269 -16.23 1.27 -2.15
C SER A 269 -16.40 0.20 -1.06
N TYR A 270 -16.77 0.60 0.15
CA TYR A 270 -17.06 -0.32 1.25
C TYR A 270 -18.23 -1.25 0.91
N ASP A 271 -19.34 -0.68 0.46
CA ASP A 271 -20.57 -1.43 0.12
C ASP A 271 -20.28 -2.48 -0.96
N TYR A 272 -19.50 -2.13 -1.99
CA TYR A 272 -19.07 -3.05 -3.03
C TYR A 272 -18.22 -4.20 -2.49
N LEU A 273 -17.14 -3.90 -1.76
CA LEU A 273 -16.25 -4.91 -1.20
C LEU A 273 -16.97 -5.81 -0.18
N ASN A 274 -17.80 -5.21 0.67
CA ASN A 274 -18.56 -5.94 1.68
C ASN A 274 -19.54 -6.94 1.02
N LYS A 275 -20.20 -6.55 -0.07
CA LYS A 275 -21.05 -7.45 -0.86
C LYS A 275 -20.24 -8.56 -1.52
N LEU A 276 -19.04 -8.26 -2.03
CA LEU A 276 -18.22 -9.24 -2.75
C LEU A 276 -17.52 -10.25 -1.83
N ILE A 277 -17.11 -9.83 -0.64
CA ILE A 277 -16.32 -10.66 0.28
C ILE A 277 -17.22 -11.50 1.23
N ARG A 278 -18.43 -11.04 1.50
CA ARG A 278 -19.32 -11.71 2.48
C ARG A 278 -20.42 -12.57 1.85
N ILE A 279 -20.28 -12.91 0.56
CA ILE A 279 -21.07 -13.94 -0.07
C ILE A 279 -20.51 -15.28 0.35
#